data_2fb90b76da47c814b1cb1aa797afd4fd
#
_entry.id   2fb90b76da47c814b1cb1aa797afd4fd
#
_cell.length_a   1.000
_cell.length_b   1.000
_cell.length_c   1.000
_cell.angle_alpha   90.00
_cell.angle_beta   90.00
_cell.angle_gamma   90.00
#
_symmetry.space_group_name_H-M   'P 1'
#
loop_
_entity.id
_entity.type
_entity.pdbx_description
1 polymer ?
#
loop_
_entity_poly.entity_id
_entity_poly.type
_entity_poly.pdbx_seq_one_letter_code
_entity_poly.pdbx_strand_id
1 'polypeptide(L)'
;MSLNGALTIGTMDGANVEIHDEVGADNIFIFGLRAHEVAQLAADGYNPWYYYDNNPELKQALDMINNGYFSPDDYDRFKPIFETLTYHGDHYMLLADYAAYIEAQQQVESLYRDQDAWMRKAILNVAHMGKFSSDRTIREYSQQIWNVRAVVSKRKKVRA
;
A
#
# COMPACT_ATOMS: atom_id res chain seq x y z
N MET A 1 5.24 10.54 1.07
CA MET A 1 6.18 9.69 1.84
C MET A 1 7.40 9.35 0.99
N SER A 2 7.28 8.84 -0.24
CA SER A 2 8.42 8.44 -1.10
C SER A 2 9.41 9.58 -1.38
N LEU A 3 8.96 10.84 -1.54
CA LEU A 3 9.84 12.02 -1.61
C LEU A 3 10.72 12.24 -0.36
N ASN A 4 10.36 11.63 0.77
CA ASN A 4 11.15 11.67 2.00
C ASN A 4 11.96 10.39 2.23
N GLY A 5 12.14 9.57 1.18
CA GLY A 5 12.94 8.36 1.21
C GLY A 5 12.24 7.11 1.77
N ALA A 6 10.93 7.15 1.99
CA ALA A 6 10.18 5.96 2.38
C ALA A 6 10.06 5.00 1.18
N LEU A 7 10.38 3.73 1.39
CA LEU A 7 10.10 2.67 0.44
C LEU A 7 8.62 2.24 0.57
N THR A 8 8.01 1.94 -0.56
CA THR A 8 6.61 1.50 -0.60
C THR A 8 6.52 -0.02 -0.47
N ILE A 9 5.61 -0.48 0.39
CA ILE A 9 5.12 -1.85 0.44
C ILE A 9 3.62 -1.82 0.18
N GLY A 10 3.12 -2.63 -0.74
CA GLY A 10 1.69 -2.60 -1.11
C GLY A 10 1.32 -3.60 -2.19
N THR A 11 0.04 -3.69 -2.45
CA THR A 11 -0.53 -4.46 -3.55
C THR A 11 -0.38 -3.72 -4.89
N MET A 12 -0.43 -4.46 -6.01
CA MET A 12 -0.28 -3.89 -7.35
C MET A 12 -1.59 -3.28 -7.84
N ASP A 13 -2.00 -2.21 -7.18
CA ASP A 13 -3.20 -1.45 -7.51
C ASP A 13 -3.00 0.06 -7.30
N GLY A 14 -3.95 0.86 -7.79
CA GLY A 14 -3.94 2.31 -7.63
C GLY A 14 -2.58 2.94 -7.92
N ALA A 15 -2.14 3.85 -7.08
CA ALA A 15 -0.88 4.58 -7.23
C ALA A 15 0.38 3.69 -7.16
N ASN A 16 0.30 2.49 -6.60
CA ASN A 16 1.43 1.57 -6.54
C ASN A 16 1.86 1.09 -7.92
N VAL A 17 0.92 0.99 -8.87
CA VAL A 17 1.22 0.65 -10.27
C VAL A 17 2.14 1.72 -10.89
N GLU A 18 1.74 2.99 -10.76
CA GLU A 18 2.54 4.09 -11.32
C GLU A 18 3.88 4.25 -10.58
N ILE A 19 3.91 4.05 -9.27
CA ILE A 19 5.16 4.08 -8.51
C ILE A 19 6.09 2.95 -8.97
N HIS A 20 5.57 1.73 -9.11
CA HIS A 20 6.31 0.59 -9.60
C HIS A 20 6.92 0.85 -10.98
N ASP A 21 6.14 1.42 -11.90
CA ASP A 21 6.60 1.74 -13.26
C ASP A 21 7.72 2.80 -13.27
N GLU A 22 7.68 3.76 -12.34
CA GLU A 22 8.68 4.82 -12.26
C GLU A 22 9.96 4.38 -11.54
N VAL A 23 9.85 3.62 -10.46
CA VAL A 23 11.02 3.23 -9.65
C VAL A 23 11.63 1.88 -10.07
N GLY A 24 10.87 1.06 -10.80
CA GLY A 24 11.24 -0.32 -11.16
C GLY A 24 10.95 -1.32 -10.05
N ALA A 25 10.74 -2.57 -10.44
CA ALA A 25 10.34 -3.67 -9.56
C ALA A 25 11.28 -3.90 -8.36
N ASP A 26 12.57 -3.63 -8.54
CA ASP A 26 13.57 -3.84 -7.50
C ASP A 26 13.51 -2.78 -6.37
N ASN A 27 12.78 -1.68 -6.57
CA ASN A 27 12.79 -0.53 -5.65
C ASN A 27 11.45 -0.31 -4.94
N ILE A 28 10.55 -1.28 -5.02
CA ILE A 28 9.24 -1.30 -4.37
C ILE A 28 8.96 -2.74 -3.90
N PHE A 29 8.21 -2.91 -2.82
CA PHE A 29 7.81 -4.23 -2.33
C PHE A 29 6.34 -4.46 -2.67
N ILE A 30 6.11 -5.23 -3.72
CA ILE A 30 4.75 -5.61 -4.14
C ILE A 30 4.43 -6.99 -3.61
N PHE A 31 3.25 -7.13 -3.01
CA PHE A 31 2.73 -8.40 -2.51
C PHE A 31 1.27 -8.61 -2.93
N GLY A 32 0.75 -9.79 -2.64
CA GLY A 32 -0.66 -10.13 -2.79
C GLY A 32 -1.13 -10.36 -4.23
N LEU A 33 -2.41 -10.64 -4.33
CA LEU A 33 -3.08 -10.98 -5.57
C LEU A 33 -3.19 -9.80 -6.53
N ARG A 34 -3.06 -10.10 -7.83
CA ARG A 34 -3.34 -9.14 -8.90
C ARG A 34 -4.85 -9.04 -9.14
N ALA A 35 -5.30 -7.95 -9.75
CA ALA A 35 -6.72 -7.72 -10.01
C ALA A 35 -7.43 -8.89 -10.72
N HIS A 36 -6.77 -9.54 -11.69
CA HIS A 36 -7.32 -10.69 -12.40
C HIS A 36 -7.37 -11.95 -11.51
N GLU A 37 -6.41 -12.12 -10.59
CA GLU A 37 -6.38 -13.24 -9.63
C GLU A 37 -7.46 -13.06 -8.56
N VAL A 38 -7.71 -11.83 -8.10
CA VAL A 38 -8.82 -11.48 -7.21
C VAL A 38 -10.15 -11.83 -7.88
N ALA A 39 -10.33 -11.44 -9.16
CA ALA A 39 -11.54 -11.75 -9.90
C ALA A 39 -11.76 -13.25 -10.06
N GLN A 40 -10.68 -14.01 -10.34
CA GLN A 40 -10.74 -15.46 -10.45
C GLN A 40 -11.07 -16.11 -9.11
N LEU A 41 -10.39 -15.71 -8.02
CA LEU A 41 -10.62 -16.25 -6.69
C LEU A 41 -12.06 -15.98 -6.21
N ALA A 42 -12.61 -14.80 -6.54
CA ALA A 42 -14.01 -14.49 -6.27
C ALA A 42 -14.98 -15.41 -7.03
N ALA A 43 -14.70 -15.69 -8.33
CA ALA A 43 -15.50 -16.56 -9.14
C ALA A 43 -15.45 -18.03 -8.69
N ASP A 44 -14.30 -18.46 -8.16
CA ASP A 44 -14.08 -19.81 -7.63
C ASP A 44 -14.69 -20.01 -6.23
N GLY A 45 -15.22 -18.96 -5.62
CA GLY A 45 -15.88 -19.02 -4.32
C GLY A 45 -14.92 -18.81 -3.15
N TYR A 46 -14.38 -17.61 -3.05
CA TYR A 46 -13.50 -17.23 -1.95
C TYR A 46 -14.11 -17.56 -0.58
N ASN A 47 -13.33 -18.22 0.27
CA ASN A 47 -13.72 -18.54 1.64
C ASN A 47 -12.62 -18.12 2.63
N PRO A 48 -12.82 -17.05 3.43
CA PRO A 48 -11.84 -16.59 4.39
C PRO A 48 -11.47 -17.63 5.47
N TRP A 49 -12.41 -18.52 5.82
CA TRP A 49 -12.16 -19.57 6.80
C TRP A 49 -11.12 -20.60 6.32
N TYR A 50 -11.01 -20.81 5.02
CA TYR A 50 -9.93 -21.63 4.48
C TYR A 50 -8.55 -21.09 4.87
N TYR A 51 -8.33 -19.79 4.74
CA TYR A 51 -7.06 -19.14 5.11
C TYR A 51 -6.85 -19.13 6.62
N TYR A 52 -7.90 -18.83 7.38
CA TYR A 52 -7.86 -18.88 8.84
C TYR A 52 -7.46 -20.27 9.37
N ASP A 53 -8.02 -21.35 8.84
CA ASP A 53 -7.76 -22.71 9.32
C ASP A 53 -6.41 -23.28 8.84
N ASN A 54 -5.90 -22.83 7.68
CA ASN A 54 -4.68 -23.37 7.08
C ASN A 54 -3.43 -22.53 7.36
N ASN A 55 -3.54 -21.39 8.04
CA ASN A 55 -2.39 -20.57 8.44
C ASN A 55 -2.41 -20.33 9.95
N PRO A 56 -1.58 -21.06 10.74
CA PRO A 56 -1.58 -20.96 12.20
C PRO A 56 -1.22 -19.56 12.74
N GLU A 57 -0.34 -18.83 12.04
CA GLU A 57 0.06 -17.48 12.42
C GLU A 57 -1.08 -16.49 12.21
N LEU A 58 -1.73 -16.53 11.05
CA LEU A 58 -2.94 -15.75 10.75
C LEU A 58 -4.05 -16.05 11.76
N LYS A 59 -4.29 -17.35 12.03
CA LYS A 59 -5.28 -17.78 13.01
C LYS A 59 -4.99 -17.17 14.39
N GLN A 60 -3.75 -17.27 14.86
CA GLN A 60 -3.36 -16.69 16.14
C GLN A 60 -3.59 -15.16 16.17
N ALA A 61 -3.23 -14.45 15.12
CA ALA A 61 -3.43 -13.00 15.02
C ALA A 61 -4.92 -12.64 15.10
N LEU A 62 -5.77 -13.34 14.35
CA LEU A 62 -7.22 -13.13 14.36
C LEU A 62 -7.87 -13.52 15.69
N ASP A 63 -7.42 -14.61 16.31
CA ASP A 63 -7.89 -15.02 17.64
C ASP A 63 -7.55 -13.96 18.70
N MET A 64 -6.35 -13.36 18.64
CA MET A 64 -5.96 -12.27 19.55
C MET A 64 -6.84 -11.02 19.37
N ILE A 65 -7.30 -10.73 18.15
CA ILE A 65 -8.25 -9.66 17.88
C ILE A 65 -9.62 -10.00 18.50
N ASN A 66 -10.08 -11.25 18.31
CA ASN A 66 -11.42 -11.69 18.70
C ASN A 66 -11.57 -11.90 20.22
N ASN A 67 -10.49 -12.30 20.91
CA ASN A 67 -10.56 -12.69 22.34
C ASN A 67 -10.25 -11.55 23.33
N GLY A 68 -10.14 -10.30 22.85
CA GLY A 68 -9.90 -9.14 23.71
C GLY A 68 -8.44 -9.00 24.17
N TYR A 69 -7.48 -9.72 23.57
CA TYR A 69 -6.07 -9.61 23.92
C TYR A 69 -5.55 -8.16 23.89
N PHE A 70 -5.99 -7.37 22.89
CA PHE A 70 -5.60 -5.97 22.74
C PHE A 70 -6.50 -4.98 23.51
N SER A 71 -7.56 -5.47 24.18
CA SER A 71 -8.51 -4.64 24.92
C SER A 71 -9.10 -5.43 26.10
N PRO A 72 -8.29 -5.75 27.13
CA PRO A 72 -8.72 -6.59 28.24
C PRO A 72 -9.89 -6.00 29.07
N ASP A 73 -10.07 -4.68 29.02
CA ASP A 73 -11.17 -3.99 29.70
C ASP A 73 -12.47 -3.92 28.86
N ASP A 74 -12.41 -4.31 27.58
CA ASP A 74 -13.54 -4.29 26.64
C ASP A 74 -13.31 -5.34 25.55
N TYR A 75 -13.71 -6.55 25.82
CA TYR A 75 -13.46 -7.73 24.97
C TYR A 75 -14.10 -7.61 23.58
N ASP A 76 -15.17 -6.85 23.41
CA ASP A 76 -15.90 -6.73 22.16
C ASP A 76 -15.40 -5.59 21.27
N ARG A 77 -14.46 -4.77 21.76
CA ARG A 77 -13.97 -3.57 21.04
C ARG A 77 -13.51 -3.85 19.63
N PHE A 78 -12.72 -4.89 19.43
CA PHE A 78 -12.14 -5.25 18.14
C PHE A 78 -12.83 -6.41 17.44
N LYS A 79 -13.83 -7.01 18.06
CA LYS A 79 -14.61 -8.10 17.49
C LYS A 79 -15.21 -7.81 16.11
N PRO A 80 -15.72 -6.59 15.82
CA PRO A 80 -16.21 -6.25 14.49
C PRO A 80 -15.15 -6.39 13.37
N ILE A 81 -13.86 -6.23 13.70
CA ILE A 81 -12.77 -6.45 12.73
C ILE A 81 -12.69 -7.93 12.38
N PHE A 82 -12.67 -8.79 13.40
CA PHE A 82 -12.68 -10.25 13.20
C PHE A 82 -13.91 -10.70 12.39
N GLU A 83 -15.09 -10.21 12.75
CA GLU A 83 -16.33 -10.54 12.07
C GLU A 83 -16.32 -10.10 10.59
N THR A 84 -15.77 -8.92 10.29
CA THR A 84 -15.64 -8.43 8.92
C THR A 84 -14.73 -9.32 8.09
N LEU A 85 -13.62 -9.78 8.68
CA LEU A 85 -12.62 -10.62 8.00
C LEU A 85 -13.02 -12.09 7.90
N THR A 86 -14.06 -12.53 8.62
CA THR A 86 -14.50 -13.94 8.64
C THR A 86 -15.95 -14.09 8.23
N TYR A 87 -16.90 -13.76 9.11
CA TYR A 87 -18.33 -13.96 8.90
C TYR A 87 -18.94 -13.09 7.80
N HIS A 88 -18.41 -11.88 7.59
CA HIS A 88 -18.88 -10.96 6.56
C HIS A 88 -18.13 -11.07 5.24
N GLY A 89 -17.22 -12.07 5.12
CA GLY A 89 -16.70 -12.54 3.84
C GLY A 89 -15.44 -11.86 3.34
N ASP A 90 -14.75 -11.03 4.15
CA ASP A 90 -13.45 -10.43 3.77
C ASP A 90 -13.44 -9.89 2.32
N HIS A 91 -14.25 -8.87 2.05
CA HIS A 91 -14.49 -8.36 0.69
C HIS A 91 -13.23 -7.94 -0.08
N TYR A 92 -12.14 -7.66 0.62
CA TYR A 92 -10.86 -7.30 0.03
C TYR A 92 -9.87 -8.46 -0.08
N MET A 93 -10.30 -9.68 0.32
CA MET A 93 -9.47 -10.89 0.32
C MET A 93 -8.14 -10.73 1.08
N LEU A 94 -8.19 -9.96 2.17
CA LEU A 94 -7.03 -9.66 3.01
C LEU A 94 -6.36 -10.91 3.55
N LEU A 95 -7.17 -11.93 3.92
CA LEU A 95 -6.64 -13.18 4.45
C LEU A 95 -5.91 -14.01 3.38
N ALA A 96 -6.31 -13.88 2.11
CA ALA A 96 -5.60 -14.51 1.00
C ALA A 96 -4.23 -13.88 0.77
N ASP A 97 -4.10 -12.58 0.99
CA ASP A 97 -2.84 -11.84 0.79
C ASP A 97 -1.89 -11.94 2.00
N TYR A 98 -2.34 -12.44 3.15
CA TYR A 98 -1.58 -12.42 4.40
C TYR A 98 -0.20 -13.07 4.29
N ALA A 99 -0.11 -14.27 3.71
CA ALA A 99 1.17 -14.97 3.59
C ALA A 99 2.16 -14.17 2.73
N ALA A 100 1.71 -13.63 1.59
CA ALA A 100 2.54 -12.79 0.72
C ALA A 100 2.96 -11.49 1.42
N TYR A 101 2.09 -10.91 2.25
CA TYR A 101 2.45 -9.75 3.08
C TYR A 101 3.56 -10.08 4.07
N ILE A 102 3.50 -11.21 4.76
CA ILE A 102 4.55 -11.64 5.70
C ILE A 102 5.89 -11.83 4.98
N GLU A 103 5.88 -12.47 3.81
CA GLU A 103 7.09 -12.61 2.99
C GLU A 103 7.67 -11.25 2.58
N ALA A 104 6.83 -10.31 2.16
CA ALA A 104 7.25 -8.97 1.82
C ALA A 104 7.85 -8.22 3.04
N GLN A 105 7.25 -8.38 4.23
CA GLN A 105 7.80 -7.82 5.47
C GLN A 105 9.17 -8.40 5.82
N GLN A 106 9.39 -9.69 5.63
CA GLN A 106 10.70 -10.32 5.84
C GLN A 106 11.75 -9.77 4.87
N GLN A 107 11.38 -9.52 3.61
CA GLN A 107 12.27 -8.89 2.64
C GLN A 107 12.62 -7.45 3.05
N VAL A 108 11.62 -6.67 3.50
CA VAL A 108 11.82 -5.31 4.01
C VAL A 108 12.76 -5.32 5.21
N GLU A 109 12.53 -6.21 6.18
CA GLU A 109 13.37 -6.34 7.38
C GLU A 109 14.81 -6.71 7.02
N SER A 110 14.99 -7.67 6.10
CA SER A 110 16.32 -8.07 5.61
C SER A 110 17.03 -6.91 4.94
N LEU A 111 16.35 -6.18 4.05
CA LEU A 111 16.92 -5.01 3.38
C LEU A 111 17.25 -3.90 4.38
N TYR A 112 16.40 -3.67 5.38
CA TYR A 112 16.61 -2.61 6.37
C TYR A 112 17.89 -2.81 7.20
N ARG A 113 18.33 -4.06 7.36
CA ARG A 113 19.61 -4.39 8.02
C ARG A 113 20.83 -4.07 7.14
N ASP A 114 20.66 -3.99 5.80
CA ASP A 114 21.67 -3.50 4.86
C ASP A 114 21.40 -2.01 4.56
N GLN A 115 21.99 -1.14 5.39
CA GLN A 115 21.76 0.30 5.30
C GLN A 115 22.21 0.91 3.97
N ASP A 116 23.25 0.36 3.35
CA ASP A 116 23.72 0.85 2.04
C ASP A 116 22.73 0.49 0.93
N ALA A 117 22.23 -0.73 0.92
CA ALA A 117 21.22 -1.16 -0.04
C ALA A 117 19.87 -0.43 0.19
N TRP A 118 19.46 -0.23 1.44
CA TRP A 118 18.29 0.57 1.79
C TRP A 118 18.41 2.00 1.27
N MET A 119 19.52 2.66 1.56
CA MET A 119 19.77 4.04 1.14
C MET A 119 19.77 4.19 -0.39
N ARG A 120 20.36 3.24 -1.11
CA ARG A 120 20.33 3.24 -2.59
C ARG A 120 18.90 3.22 -3.13
N LYS A 121 18.04 2.32 -2.61
CA LYS A 121 16.65 2.25 -3.02
C LYS A 121 15.88 3.51 -2.64
N ALA A 122 16.10 4.06 -1.44
CA ALA A 122 15.49 5.30 -1.00
C ALA A 122 15.85 6.49 -1.92
N ILE A 123 17.13 6.63 -2.29
CA ILE A 123 17.58 7.67 -3.22
C ILE A 123 16.94 7.50 -4.60
N LEU A 124 16.89 6.27 -5.13
CA LEU A 124 16.24 5.99 -6.42
C LEU A 124 14.74 6.33 -6.37
N ASN A 125 14.03 5.97 -5.30
CA ASN A 125 12.64 6.35 -5.12
C ASN A 125 12.46 7.87 -5.15
N VAL A 126 13.24 8.62 -4.35
CA VAL A 126 13.20 10.09 -4.34
C VAL A 126 13.44 10.67 -5.74
N ALA A 127 14.45 10.16 -6.46
CA ALA A 127 14.83 10.66 -7.78
C ALA A 127 13.70 10.49 -8.82
N HIS A 128 12.89 9.43 -8.71
CA HIS A 128 11.83 9.10 -9.66
C HIS A 128 10.45 9.69 -9.27
N MET A 129 10.31 10.33 -8.11
CA MET A 129 9.03 10.89 -7.67
C MET A 129 8.62 12.20 -8.37
N GLY A 130 9.43 12.72 -9.29
CA GLY A 130 9.10 13.94 -10.04
C GLY A 130 7.78 13.84 -10.83
N LYS A 131 7.41 12.66 -11.30
CA LYS A 131 6.13 12.39 -11.97
C LYS A 131 4.92 12.73 -11.10
N PHE A 132 5.03 12.56 -9.78
CA PHE A 132 3.93 12.78 -8.82
C PHE A 132 3.91 14.23 -8.29
N SER A 133 4.63 15.15 -8.92
CA SER A 133 4.60 16.57 -8.58
C SER A 133 3.22 17.17 -8.86
N SER A 134 2.64 17.86 -7.87
CA SER A 134 1.39 18.62 -8.05
C SER A 134 1.52 19.70 -9.14
N ASP A 135 2.69 20.33 -9.27
CA ASP A 135 2.97 21.31 -10.30
C ASP A 135 2.85 20.71 -11.71
N ARG A 136 3.34 19.49 -11.90
CA ARG A 136 3.18 18.75 -13.15
C ARG A 136 1.71 18.47 -13.42
N THR A 137 0.99 17.92 -12.44
CA THR A 137 -0.43 17.59 -12.56
C THR A 137 -1.26 18.81 -12.97
N ILE A 138 -1.06 19.94 -12.32
CA ILE A 138 -1.78 21.18 -12.63
C ILE A 138 -1.42 21.71 -14.02
N ARG A 139 -0.15 21.60 -14.46
CA ARG A 139 0.23 21.97 -15.83
C ARG A 139 -0.45 21.09 -16.86
N GLU A 140 -0.47 19.79 -16.65
CA GLU A 140 -1.14 18.83 -17.54
C GLU A 140 -2.65 19.11 -17.60
N TYR A 141 -3.31 19.32 -16.48
CA TYR A 141 -4.72 19.69 -16.45
C TYR A 141 -5.00 21.01 -17.19
N SER A 142 -4.15 22.02 -16.97
CA SER A 142 -4.32 23.32 -17.64
C SER A 142 -4.18 23.21 -19.15
N GLN A 143 -3.28 22.35 -19.64
CA GLN A 143 -2.99 22.19 -21.07
C GLN A 143 -3.90 21.19 -21.76
N GLN A 144 -4.15 20.04 -21.15
CA GLN A 144 -4.82 18.89 -21.78
C GLN A 144 -6.33 18.85 -21.53
N ILE A 145 -6.79 19.38 -20.38
CA ILE A 145 -8.19 19.31 -19.97
C ILE A 145 -8.85 20.69 -20.09
N TRP A 146 -8.27 21.70 -19.44
CA TRP A 146 -8.90 23.04 -19.38
C TRP A 146 -8.54 23.93 -20.55
N ASN A 147 -7.46 23.62 -21.29
CA ASN A 147 -6.91 24.41 -22.38
C ASN A 147 -6.75 25.91 -22.01
N VAL A 148 -6.22 26.16 -20.81
CA VAL A 148 -5.98 27.51 -20.30
C VAL A 148 -4.49 27.80 -20.21
N ARG A 149 -4.13 29.10 -20.38
CA ARG A 149 -2.75 29.55 -20.23
C ARG A 149 -2.47 30.04 -18.81
N ALA A 150 -1.30 29.70 -18.29
CA ALA A 150 -0.87 30.22 -17.00
C ALA A 150 -0.74 31.77 -17.05
N VAL A 151 -1.37 32.44 -16.09
CA VAL A 151 -1.21 33.89 -15.91
C VAL A 151 -0.04 34.12 -14.96
N VAL A 152 1.07 34.62 -15.49
CA VAL A 152 2.22 35.00 -14.66
C VAL A 152 1.91 36.33 -13.98
N SER A 153 1.56 36.30 -12.70
CA SER A 153 1.43 37.51 -11.89
C SER A 153 2.82 38.18 -11.72
N LYS A 154 2.99 39.36 -12.30
CA LYS A 154 4.17 40.19 -12.00
C LYS A 154 4.09 40.64 -10.55
N ARG A 155 4.78 39.95 -9.65
CA ARG A 155 4.96 40.44 -8.28
C ARG A 155 5.56 41.85 -8.36
N LYS A 156 4.81 42.87 -7.94
CA LYS A 156 5.41 44.20 -7.67
C LYS A 156 6.49 43.99 -6.61
N LYS A 157 7.74 44.30 -6.96
CA LYS A 157 8.80 44.39 -5.96
C LYS A 157 8.35 45.45 -4.94
N VAL A 158 8.00 45.02 -3.73
CA VAL A 158 7.85 45.90 -2.60
C VAL A 158 9.28 46.43 -2.36
N ARG A 159 9.50 47.69 -2.68
CA ARG A 159 10.75 48.40 -2.30
C ARG A 159 10.69 48.54 -0.77
N ALA A 160 11.70 47.98 -0.10
CA ALA A 160 11.96 48.22 1.32
C ALA A 160 12.43 49.66 1.51
#